data_06b96e2a399afd7910d658265116078e
#
_entry.id   06b96e2a399afd7910d658265116078e
#
_cell.length_a   1.000
_cell.length_b   1.000
_cell.length_c   1.000
_cell.angle_alpha   90.00
_cell.angle_beta   90.00
_cell.angle_gamma   90.00
#
_symmetry.space_group_name_H-M   'P 1'
#
loop_
_entity.id
_entity.type
_entity.pdbx_description
1 polymer ?
#
loop_
_entity_poly.entity_id
_entity_poly.type
_entity_poly.pdbx_seq_one_letter_code
_entity_poly.pdbx_strand_id
1 'polypeptide(L)'
;MRTCPFCGSASKLTAEHVFGDWLSRIGLPQEPMPHGAGPLNRVMRDLGVRPPFLQTVGVCATCNNGWMSHLEKIAQRVLTPFILGRPGQIEPEDTAAISAWVQKTTLTAMLISSEAQRRDGYGLPTSEYRTLWAVRGAAQPLPASQFWIGRYTGQRRIAAAWATPVVVAVSGLPEPDRPQGYAMAVVLGQLILHGLRYTTPTLQIEATTRQELPLLWPTSGPVVWPGGGMPVDDTTYLGFAGGKDLRSLEQHIDIHPWKPASELPQSHAVGDMMELPTACGKHVVYYPAALVEEAMRGRFYAFATSCECGTAYLIQTELDGAHCKNADTIDAVSQLYERLPGDEIVVTDRHGVFPCKLLPPPAPH
;
A
#
# COMPACT_ATOMS: atom_id res chain seq x y z
N MET A 1 -23.84 -22.76 3.02
CA MET A 1 -22.60 -23.43 3.51
C MET A 1 -21.40 -22.61 3.04
N ARG A 2 -20.46 -22.25 3.92
CA ARG A 2 -19.26 -21.49 3.49
C ARG A 2 -18.29 -22.43 2.78
N THR A 3 -17.80 -22.04 1.62
CA THR A 3 -16.81 -22.79 0.83
C THR A 3 -15.41 -22.26 1.08
N CYS A 4 -14.40 -23.09 0.89
CA CYS A 4 -13.00 -22.67 0.94
C CYS A 4 -12.74 -21.62 -0.15
N PRO A 5 -12.22 -20.41 0.17
CA PRO A 5 -11.98 -19.37 -0.82
C PRO A 5 -10.97 -19.79 -1.89
N PHE A 6 -9.99 -20.61 -1.53
CA PHE A 6 -8.94 -21.08 -2.44
C PHE A 6 -9.42 -22.21 -3.36
N CYS A 7 -9.80 -23.38 -2.85
CA CYS A 7 -10.14 -24.54 -3.69
C CYS A 7 -11.63 -24.72 -4.00
N GLY A 8 -12.53 -23.98 -3.35
CA GLY A 8 -13.97 -24.11 -3.54
C GLY A 8 -14.66 -25.25 -2.82
N SER A 9 -13.90 -26.08 -2.13
CA SER A 9 -14.48 -27.20 -1.39
C SER A 9 -15.51 -26.72 -0.36
N ALA A 10 -16.63 -27.43 -0.29
CA ALA A 10 -17.65 -27.26 0.75
C ALA A 10 -17.31 -27.98 2.05
N SER A 11 -16.07 -28.50 2.21
CA SER A 11 -15.61 -29.15 3.42
C SER A 11 -15.55 -28.20 4.62
N LYS A 12 -15.52 -28.76 5.83
CA LYS A 12 -15.39 -27.98 7.06
C LYS A 12 -14.13 -27.08 6.99
N LEU A 13 -14.32 -25.80 7.26
CA LEU A 13 -13.22 -24.84 7.34
C LEU A 13 -12.49 -24.98 8.68
N THR A 14 -11.17 -24.87 8.61
CA THR A 14 -10.25 -24.79 9.75
C THR A 14 -9.77 -23.35 9.91
N ALA A 15 -9.24 -23.01 11.10
CA ALA A 15 -8.59 -21.72 11.32
C ALA A 15 -7.21 -21.73 10.67
N GLU A 16 -7.03 -20.93 9.62
CA GLU A 16 -5.73 -20.63 9.02
C GLU A 16 -5.22 -19.33 9.60
N HIS A 17 -3.98 -19.31 10.08
CA HIS A 17 -3.33 -18.09 10.53
C HIS A 17 -3.01 -17.19 9.33
N VAL A 18 -3.26 -15.89 9.45
CA VAL A 18 -2.84 -14.89 8.45
C VAL A 18 -1.33 -14.90 8.35
N PHE A 19 -0.68 -14.83 9.49
CA PHE A 19 0.76 -15.01 9.63
C PHE A 19 1.02 -16.37 10.26
N GLY A 20 1.95 -17.13 9.71
CA GLY A 20 2.24 -18.47 10.20
C GLY A 20 2.54 -18.51 11.71
N ASP A 21 2.00 -19.50 12.40
CA ASP A 21 2.16 -19.68 13.86
C ASP A 21 3.63 -19.73 14.32
N TRP A 22 4.55 -20.11 13.42
CA TRP A 22 5.99 -20.13 13.68
C TRP A 22 6.56 -18.74 14.06
N LEU A 23 5.93 -17.64 13.63
CA LEU A 23 6.37 -16.28 13.96
C LEU A 23 6.28 -15.97 15.45
N SER A 24 5.37 -16.60 16.17
CA SER A 24 5.28 -16.48 17.63
C SER A 24 6.47 -17.12 18.38
N ARG A 25 7.27 -17.95 17.71
CA ARG A 25 8.35 -18.75 18.29
C ARG A 25 9.76 -18.33 17.90
N ILE A 26 9.91 -17.32 17.02
CA ILE A 26 11.24 -16.91 16.52
C ILE A 26 11.89 -15.78 17.33
N GLY A 27 11.25 -15.31 18.39
CA GLY A 27 11.81 -14.28 19.27
C GLY A 27 11.30 -12.85 18.99
N LEU A 28 10.24 -12.70 18.20
CA LEU A 28 9.54 -11.41 18.08
C LEU A 28 8.76 -11.09 19.36
N PRO A 29 8.54 -9.78 19.68
CA PRO A 29 7.69 -9.37 20.79
C PRO A 29 6.31 -10.02 20.74
N GLN A 30 5.79 -10.46 21.91
CA GLN A 30 4.50 -11.13 22.02
C GLN A 30 3.49 -10.34 22.88
N GLU A 31 3.85 -9.12 23.27
CA GLU A 31 2.97 -8.25 24.05
C GLU A 31 1.70 -7.95 23.25
N PRO A 32 0.53 -7.94 23.92
CA PRO A 32 -0.73 -7.60 23.27
C PRO A 32 -0.67 -6.21 22.64
N MET A 33 -1.14 -6.11 21.40
CA MET A 33 -1.15 -4.88 20.62
C MET A 33 -2.49 -4.67 19.90
N PRO A 34 -2.85 -3.43 19.53
CA PRO A 34 -4.04 -3.17 18.72
C PRO A 34 -3.96 -3.86 17.36
N HIS A 35 -5.05 -4.51 16.98
CA HIS A 35 -5.23 -5.13 15.67
C HIS A 35 -6.30 -4.39 14.89
N GLY A 36 -6.04 -4.13 13.62
CA GLY A 36 -6.99 -3.49 12.71
C GLY A 36 -7.09 -4.23 11.38
N ALA A 37 -8.22 -4.10 10.72
CA ALA A 37 -8.45 -4.61 9.38
C ALA A 37 -9.36 -3.66 8.59
N GLY A 38 -9.17 -3.61 7.29
CA GLY A 38 -9.97 -2.79 6.37
C GLY A 38 -9.10 -1.97 5.43
N PRO A 39 -9.73 -1.21 4.52
CA PRO A 39 -9.01 -0.34 3.60
C PRO A 39 -8.30 0.78 4.36
N LEU A 40 -7.12 1.19 3.89
CA LEU A 40 -6.30 2.24 4.51
C LEU A 40 -6.93 3.64 4.42
N ASN A 41 -7.81 3.85 3.46
CA ASN A 41 -8.48 5.13 3.21
C ASN A 41 -9.83 5.29 3.94
N ARG A 42 -10.19 4.35 4.81
CA ARG A 42 -11.41 4.40 5.65
C ARG A 42 -11.07 4.08 7.10
N VAL A 43 -12.03 4.31 7.98
CA VAL A 43 -11.91 3.85 9.36
C VAL A 43 -11.72 2.33 9.38
N MET A 44 -10.55 1.91 9.84
CA MET A 44 -10.23 0.50 9.99
C MET A 44 -11.12 -0.13 11.05
N ARG A 45 -11.56 -1.36 10.80
CA ARG A 45 -12.26 -2.14 11.80
C ARG A 45 -11.30 -2.49 12.93
N ASP A 46 -11.62 -2.05 14.14
CA ASP A 46 -10.91 -2.48 15.33
C ASP A 46 -11.19 -3.97 15.60
N LEU A 47 -10.12 -4.75 15.70
CA LEU A 47 -10.17 -6.17 16.05
C LEU A 47 -9.78 -6.41 17.53
N GLY A 48 -9.57 -5.34 18.29
CA GLY A 48 -9.19 -5.35 19.70
C GLY A 48 -7.71 -5.55 19.94
N VAL A 49 -7.33 -5.53 21.22
CA VAL A 49 -5.95 -5.73 21.70
C VAL A 49 -5.73 -7.20 21.98
N ARG A 50 -4.75 -7.82 21.36
CA ARG A 50 -4.40 -9.25 21.53
C ARG A 50 -2.95 -9.51 21.15
N PRO A 51 -2.38 -10.67 21.52
CA PRO A 51 -1.04 -11.04 21.08
C PRO A 51 -0.92 -11.01 19.55
N PRO A 52 0.25 -10.63 18.99
CA PRO A 52 0.48 -10.68 17.55
C PRO A 52 0.34 -12.12 17.01
N PHE A 53 0.12 -12.24 15.70
CA PHE A 53 0.04 -13.51 14.95
C PHE A 53 -1.17 -14.42 15.25
N LEU A 54 -2.11 -14.04 16.12
CA LEU A 54 -3.29 -14.86 16.44
C LEU A 54 -4.47 -14.69 15.47
N GLN A 55 -4.35 -13.81 14.49
CA GLN A 55 -5.44 -13.57 13.54
C GLN A 55 -5.62 -14.75 12.60
N THR A 56 -6.84 -15.31 12.56
CA THR A 56 -7.16 -16.46 11.71
C THR A 56 -8.35 -16.19 10.78
N VAL A 57 -8.40 -16.95 9.69
CA VAL A 57 -9.49 -16.96 8.70
C VAL A 57 -9.91 -18.40 8.38
N GLY A 58 -11.08 -18.56 7.76
CA GLY A 58 -11.60 -19.90 7.41
C GLY A 58 -11.04 -20.42 6.09
N VAL A 59 -10.24 -21.50 6.15
CA VAL A 59 -9.72 -22.23 4.98
C VAL A 59 -9.89 -23.73 5.22
N CYS A 60 -10.12 -24.56 4.18
CA CYS A 60 -10.27 -25.99 4.38
C CYS A 60 -8.93 -26.66 4.79
N ALA A 61 -9.03 -27.76 5.54
CA ALA A 61 -7.86 -28.49 6.04
C ALA A 61 -6.89 -28.92 4.93
N THR A 62 -7.39 -29.29 3.75
CA THR A 62 -6.55 -29.69 2.61
C THR A 62 -5.67 -28.54 2.09
N CYS A 63 -6.20 -27.31 2.04
CA CYS A 63 -5.39 -26.15 1.68
C CYS A 63 -4.45 -25.76 2.80
N ASN A 64 -4.97 -25.65 4.03
CA ASN A 64 -4.21 -25.24 5.21
C ASN A 64 -3.02 -26.17 5.48
N ASN A 65 -3.27 -27.47 5.67
CA ASN A 65 -2.23 -28.45 6.03
C ASN A 65 -1.41 -28.92 4.82
N GLY A 66 -1.82 -28.58 3.60
CA GLY A 66 -1.14 -28.97 2.36
C GLY A 66 -0.17 -27.89 1.86
N TRP A 67 -0.51 -27.29 0.74
CA TRP A 67 0.38 -26.35 0.03
C TRP A 67 0.69 -25.08 0.83
N MET A 68 -0.26 -24.58 1.64
CA MET A 68 -0.01 -23.41 2.49
C MET A 68 1.04 -23.72 3.55
N SER A 69 0.89 -24.85 4.25
CA SER A 69 1.88 -25.31 5.22
C SER A 69 3.26 -25.55 4.59
N HIS A 70 3.31 -25.98 3.34
CA HIS A 70 4.58 -26.13 2.60
C HIS A 70 5.27 -24.77 2.40
N LEU A 71 4.55 -23.76 1.93
CA LEU A 71 5.08 -22.40 1.77
C LEU A 71 5.52 -21.81 3.12
N GLU A 72 4.76 -22.04 4.20
CA GLU A 72 5.14 -21.57 5.55
C GLU A 72 6.48 -22.16 6.01
N LYS A 73 6.75 -23.44 5.74
CA LYS A 73 8.02 -24.07 6.08
C LYS A 73 9.20 -23.46 5.33
N ILE A 74 9.02 -23.14 4.04
CA ILE A 74 10.06 -22.47 3.25
C ILE A 74 10.28 -21.06 3.80
N ALA A 75 9.22 -20.29 4.01
CA ALA A 75 9.29 -18.93 4.54
C ALA A 75 9.96 -18.90 5.92
N GLN A 76 9.62 -19.80 6.82
CA GLN A 76 10.26 -19.92 8.13
C GLN A 76 11.77 -20.12 8.01
N ARG A 77 12.20 -21.07 7.18
CA ARG A 77 13.62 -21.37 6.98
C ARG A 77 14.39 -20.18 6.42
N VAL A 78 13.83 -19.53 5.39
CA VAL A 78 14.53 -18.50 4.63
C VAL A 78 14.44 -17.13 5.31
N LEU A 79 13.25 -16.73 5.79
CA LEU A 79 12.99 -15.35 6.23
C LEU A 79 13.29 -15.08 7.70
N THR A 80 13.39 -16.13 8.56
CA THR A 80 13.65 -15.93 9.99
C THR A 80 14.85 -15.02 10.28
N PRO A 81 16.04 -15.18 9.63
CA PRO A 81 17.17 -14.28 9.88
C PRO A 81 16.84 -12.81 9.57
N PHE A 82 16.19 -12.54 8.46
CA PHE A 82 15.87 -11.19 7.98
C PHE A 82 14.79 -10.52 8.84
N ILE A 83 13.79 -11.28 9.27
CA ILE A 83 12.76 -10.82 10.21
C ILE A 83 13.41 -10.33 11.52
N LEU A 84 14.46 -11.02 11.96
CA LEU A 84 15.23 -10.67 13.16
C LEU A 84 16.36 -9.64 12.89
N GLY A 85 16.42 -9.07 11.68
CA GLY A 85 17.39 -8.05 11.32
C GLY A 85 18.80 -8.54 11.00
N ARG A 86 19.00 -9.84 10.80
CA ARG A 86 20.30 -10.42 10.46
C ARG A 86 20.52 -10.33 8.95
N PRO A 87 21.66 -9.79 8.49
CA PRO A 87 21.96 -9.73 7.05
C PRO A 87 22.22 -11.12 6.47
N GLY A 88 21.99 -11.27 5.17
CA GLY A 88 22.20 -12.50 4.45
C GLY A 88 21.72 -12.41 3.00
N GLN A 89 21.51 -13.57 2.37
CA GLN A 89 21.00 -13.63 1.00
C GLN A 89 19.91 -14.70 0.87
N ILE A 90 19.03 -14.50 -0.10
CA ILE A 90 18.03 -15.48 -0.55
C ILE A 90 18.56 -16.09 -1.83
N GLU A 91 18.65 -17.39 -1.86
CA GLU A 91 19.13 -18.14 -3.03
C GLU A 91 18.05 -18.12 -4.14
N PRO A 92 18.46 -18.18 -5.43
CA PRO A 92 17.53 -18.09 -6.56
C PRO A 92 16.40 -19.13 -6.51
N GLU A 93 16.67 -20.32 -6.04
CA GLU A 93 15.69 -21.41 -5.91
C GLU A 93 14.60 -21.15 -4.88
N ASP A 94 14.83 -20.26 -3.90
CA ASP A 94 13.87 -19.90 -2.86
C ASP A 94 13.03 -18.67 -3.23
N THR A 95 13.48 -17.82 -4.16
CA THR A 95 12.82 -16.53 -4.46
C THR A 95 11.39 -16.68 -4.93
N ALA A 96 11.13 -17.68 -5.78
CA ALA A 96 9.77 -17.98 -6.27
C ALA A 96 8.82 -18.38 -5.14
N ALA A 97 9.28 -19.30 -4.25
CA ALA A 97 8.48 -19.80 -3.15
C ALA A 97 8.20 -18.70 -2.10
N ILE A 98 9.18 -17.83 -1.81
CA ILE A 98 8.99 -16.67 -0.93
C ILE A 98 7.97 -15.70 -1.54
N SER A 99 8.05 -15.42 -2.83
CA SER A 99 7.09 -14.55 -3.53
C SER A 99 5.67 -15.14 -3.52
N ALA A 100 5.54 -16.45 -3.72
CA ALA A 100 4.26 -17.15 -3.57
C ALA A 100 3.72 -17.09 -2.15
N TRP A 101 4.60 -17.18 -1.14
CA TRP A 101 4.23 -17.05 0.25
C TRP A 101 3.74 -15.63 0.58
N VAL A 102 4.38 -14.58 0.07
CA VAL A 102 3.91 -13.19 0.21
C VAL A 102 2.51 -13.05 -0.35
N GLN A 103 2.29 -13.57 -1.56
CA GLN A 103 0.99 -13.51 -2.22
C GLN A 103 -0.08 -14.30 -1.44
N LYS A 104 0.23 -15.52 -0.98
CA LYS A 104 -0.65 -16.33 -0.13
C LYS A 104 -1.01 -15.58 1.16
N THR A 105 -0.01 -15.03 1.84
CA THR A 105 -0.19 -14.33 3.12
C THR A 105 -1.07 -13.10 2.96
N THR A 106 -0.83 -12.29 1.93
CA THR A 106 -1.62 -11.11 1.63
C THR A 106 -3.06 -11.48 1.28
N LEU A 107 -3.26 -12.47 0.40
CA LEU A 107 -4.61 -12.96 0.07
C LEU A 107 -5.35 -13.49 1.31
N THR A 108 -4.64 -14.21 2.18
CA THR A 108 -5.20 -14.71 3.43
C THR A 108 -5.60 -13.56 4.36
N ALA A 109 -4.78 -12.52 4.49
CA ALA A 109 -5.10 -11.33 5.27
C ALA A 109 -6.37 -10.62 4.77
N MET A 110 -6.55 -10.53 3.46
CA MET A 110 -7.72 -9.89 2.86
C MET A 110 -9.04 -10.64 3.15
N LEU A 111 -9.00 -11.91 3.55
CA LEU A 111 -10.19 -12.65 3.98
C LEU A 111 -10.77 -12.17 5.31
N ILE A 112 -10.05 -11.35 6.08
CA ILE A 112 -10.57 -10.70 7.28
C ILE A 112 -11.65 -9.67 6.90
N SER A 113 -11.52 -9.03 5.73
CA SER A 113 -12.53 -8.12 5.20
C SER A 113 -13.82 -8.87 4.86
N SER A 114 -14.97 -8.21 5.03
CA SER A 114 -16.26 -8.79 4.68
C SER A 114 -16.35 -9.05 3.17
N GLU A 115 -17.25 -9.95 2.76
CA GLU A 115 -17.51 -10.21 1.34
C GLU A 115 -18.03 -8.97 0.61
N ALA A 116 -18.83 -8.14 1.29
CA ALA A 116 -19.30 -6.86 0.75
C ALA A 116 -18.11 -5.92 0.46
N GLN A 117 -17.23 -5.72 1.43
CA GLN A 117 -16.03 -4.90 1.25
C GLN A 117 -15.15 -5.40 0.09
N ARG A 118 -15.02 -6.72 -0.08
CA ARG A 118 -14.28 -7.30 -1.21
C ARG A 118 -14.96 -7.04 -2.56
N ARG A 119 -16.29 -7.07 -2.60
CA ARG A 119 -17.06 -6.74 -3.82
C ARG A 119 -16.97 -5.27 -4.19
N ASP A 120 -16.88 -4.40 -3.20
CA ASP A 120 -16.77 -2.95 -3.40
C ASP A 120 -15.37 -2.50 -3.85
N GLY A 121 -14.49 -3.44 -4.22
CA GLY A 121 -13.17 -3.13 -4.76
C GLY A 121 -12.06 -2.98 -3.71
N TYR A 122 -12.38 -3.05 -2.43
CA TYR A 122 -11.39 -3.02 -1.34
C TYR A 122 -10.74 -4.36 -1.05
N GLY A 123 -11.27 -5.40 -1.61
CA GLY A 123 -10.70 -6.73 -1.52
C GLY A 123 -10.33 -7.24 -2.91
N LEU A 124 -9.55 -8.31 -2.92
CA LEU A 124 -9.14 -8.94 -4.16
C LEU A 124 -10.26 -9.78 -4.76
N PRO A 125 -10.34 -9.87 -6.11
CA PRO A 125 -11.32 -10.73 -6.76
C PRO A 125 -11.21 -12.17 -6.28
N THR A 126 -12.35 -12.84 -6.10
CA THR A 126 -12.38 -14.26 -5.72
C THR A 126 -11.61 -15.15 -6.70
N SER A 127 -11.50 -14.74 -7.95
CA SER A 127 -10.70 -15.41 -8.99
C SER A 127 -9.23 -15.54 -8.60
N GLU A 128 -8.62 -14.54 -7.96
CA GLU A 128 -7.19 -14.58 -7.59
C GLU A 128 -6.89 -15.72 -6.60
N TYR A 129 -7.78 -15.97 -5.64
CA TYR A 129 -7.66 -17.10 -4.72
C TYR A 129 -7.66 -18.44 -5.46
N ARG A 130 -8.57 -18.59 -6.44
CA ARG A 130 -8.70 -19.78 -7.26
C ARG A 130 -7.50 -19.97 -8.17
N THR A 131 -7.03 -18.90 -8.77
CA THR A 131 -5.87 -18.91 -9.66
C THR A 131 -4.60 -19.30 -8.89
N LEU A 132 -4.39 -18.75 -7.69
CA LEU A 132 -3.26 -19.15 -6.84
C LEU A 132 -3.34 -20.62 -6.43
N TRP A 133 -4.54 -21.11 -6.08
CA TRP A 133 -4.73 -22.52 -5.78
C TRP A 133 -4.42 -23.42 -7.00
N ALA A 134 -4.79 -23.00 -8.22
CA ALA A 134 -4.54 -23.77 -9.43
C ALA A 134 -3.05 -24.00 -9.70
N VAL A 135 -2.21 -23.00 -9.40
CA VAL A 135 -0.74 -23.08 -9.62
C VAL A 135 0.05 -23.51 -8.38
N ARG A 136 -0.60 -23.85 -7.28
CA ARG A 136 0.01 -24.13 -5.96
C ARG A 136 1.12 -25.18 -5.98
N GLY A 137 1.08 -26.11 -6.92
CA GLY A 137 2.07 -27.20 -7.03
C GLY A 137 3.46 -26.73 -7.45
N ALA A 138 3.56 -25.59 -8.11
CA ALA A 138 4.82 -25.03 -8.57
C ALA A 138 5.54 -24.21 -7.49
N ALA A 139 4.90 -23.94 -6.35
CA ALA A 139 5.41 -23.05 -5.29
C ALA A 139 5.97 -21.72 -5.84
N GLN A 140 5.27 -21.13 -6.80
CA GLN A 140 5.65 -19.86 -7.44
C GLN A 140 4.48 -18.88 -7.42
N PRO A 141 4.73 -17.55 -7.51
CA PRO A 141 3.67 -16.57 -7.55
C PRO A 141 2.89 -16.66 -8.85
N LEU A 142 1.74 -16.02 -8.88
CA LEU A 142 0.94 -15.89 -10.10
C LEU A 142 1.72 -15.20 -11.22
N PRO A 143 1.47 -15.55 -12.50
CA PRO A 143 2.08 -14.87 -13.64
C PRO A 143 1.91 -13.35 -13.57
N ALA A 144 2.77 -12.59 -14.24
CA ALA A 144 2.77 -11.12 -14.22
C ALA A 144 2.79 -10.53 -12.79
N SER A 145 3.59 -11.13 -11.93
CA SER A 145 3.89 -10.62 -10.58
C SER A 145 5.35 -10.23 -10.46
N GLN A 146 5.59 -9.15 -9.74
CA GLN A 146 6.91 -8.67 -9.34
C GLN A 146 6.96 -8.53 -7.82
N PHE A 147 8.09 -8.86 -7.21
CA PHE A 147 8.27 -8.73 -5.76
C PHE A 147 9.63 -8.12 -5.43
N TRP A 148 9.65 -7.33 -4.37
CA TRP A 148 10.84 -6.66 -3.84
C TRP A 148 10.98 -6.95 -2.36
N ILE A 149 12.21 -6.81 -1.87
CA ILE A 149 12.54 -7.03 -0.47
C ILE A 149 13.34 -5.86 0.08
N GLY A 150 13.10 -5.50 1.34
CA GLY A 150 13.80 -4.40 1.96
C GLY A 150 13.84 -4.48 3.47
N ARG A 151 14.44 -3.44 4.09
CA ARG A 151 14.50 -3.29 5.53
C ARG A 151 13.39 -2.38 6.02
N TYR A 152 12.61 -2.88 6.98
CA TYR A 152 11.66 -2.08 7.73
C TYR A 152 12.30 -1.54 9.01
N THR A 153 12.17 -0.23 9.24
CA THR A 153 12.73 0.48 10.40
C THR A 153 11.66 1.17 11.24
N GLY A 154 10.39 1.00 10.87
CA GLY A 154 9.27 1.51 11.66
C GLY A 154 9.14 0.84 13.02
N GLN A 155 8.43 1.49 13.93
CA GLN A 155 8.28 1.07 15.33
C GLN A 155 6.84 0.65 15.68
N ARG A 156 5.89 0.97 14.80
CA ARG A 156 4.45 0.80 15.09
C ARG A 156 3.90 -0.57 14.72
N ARG A 157 4.64 -1.39 13.94
CA ARG A 157 4.14 -2.65 13.40
C ARG A 157 5.14 -3.77 13.60
N ILE A 158 4.71 -4.84 14.25
CA ILE A 158 5.47 -6.09 14.32
C ILE A 158 5.12 -6.97 13.12
N ALA A 159 3.85 -6.94 12.70
CA ALA A 159 3.36 -7.63 11.52
C ALA A 159 2.21 -6.85 10.87
N ALA A 160 2.23 -6.78 9.56
CA ALA A 160 1.13 -6.23 8.77
C ALA A 160 1.12 -6.86 7.37
N ALA A 161 -0.06 -7.06 6.81
CA ALA A 161 -0.22 -7.52 5.42
C ALA A 161 -1.40 -6.80 4.79
N TRP A 162 -1.17 -6.23 3.61
CA TRP A 162 -2.15 -5.42 2.88
C TRP A 162 -2.10 -5.73 1.39
N ALA A 163 -3.26 -5.59 0.75
CA ALA A 163 -3.36 -5.49 -0.70
C ALA A 163 -4.23 -4.30 -1.07
N THR A 164 -3.78 -3.55 -2.06
CA THR A 164 -4.52 -2.40 -2.60
C THR A 164 -4.66 -2.57 -4.09
N PRO A 165 -5.90 -2.51 -4.65
CA PRO A 165 -6.11 -2.49 -6.08
C PRO A 165 -5.39 -1.31 -6.73
N VAL A 166 -4.78 -1.55 -7.90
CA VAL A 166 -4.08 -0.51 -8.65
C VAL A 166 -4.56 -0.43 -10.09
N VAL A 167 -4.42 0.74 -10.68
CA VAL A 167 -4.58 1.00 -12.10
C VAL A 167 -3.25 1.35 -12.72
N VAL A 168 -3.17 1.15 -14.03
CA VAL A 168 -2.07 1.57 -14.87
C VAL A 168 -2.61 2.64 -15.80
N ALA A 169 -2.24 3.88 -15.53
CA ALA A 169 -2.62 5.02 -16.33
C ALA A 169 -1.58 5.29 -17.40
N VAL A 170 -2.03 5.52 -18.63
CA VAL A 170 -1.17 5.90 -19.76
C VAL A 170 -1.44 7.36 -20.10
N SER A 171 -0.39 8.17 -20.16
CA SER A 171 -0.52 9.59 -20.49
C SER A 171 -1.25 9.82 -21.80
N GLY A 172 -2.29 10.68 -21.75
CA GLY A 172 -3.12 10.99 -22.91
C GLY A 172 -4.26 10.01 -23.17
N LEU A 173 -4.39 8.93 -22.40
CA LEU A 173 -5.54 8.01 -22.48
C LEU A 173 -6.46 8.18 -21.27
N PRO A 174 -7.76 7.87 -21.40
CA PRO A 174 -8.67 7.81 -20.25
C PRO A 174 -8.16 6.80 -19.21
N GLU A 175 -8.30 7.16 -17.95
CA GLU A 175 -7.97 6.25 -16.86
C GLU A 175 -8.90 5.03 -16.85
N PRO A 176 -8.38 3.82 -16.58
CA PRO A 176 -9.19 2.62 -16.46
C PRO A 176 -10.24 2.73 -15.37
N ASP A 177 -11.47 2.34 -15.66
CA ASP A 177 -12.60 2.32 -14.72
C ASP A 177 -12.56 1.17 -13.72
N ARG A 178 -11.61 0.25 -13.87
CA ARG A 178 -11.43 -0.95 -13.05
C ARG A 178 -9.97 -1.19 -12.70
N PRO A 179 -9.71 -1.80 -11.55
CA PRO A 179 -8.36 -2.19 -11.20
C PRO A 179 -7.80 -3.19 -12.21
N GLN A 180 -6.57 -2.98 -12.61
CA GLN A 180 -5.84 -3.84 -13.54
C GLN A 180 -4.85 -4.75 -12.81
N GLY A 181 -4.68 -4.53 -11.51
CA GLY A 181 -3.80 -5.28 -10.66
C GLY A 181 -3.98 -4.93 -9.19
N TYR A 182 -3.05 -5.37 -8.39
CA TYR A 182 -2.97 -5.00 -6.98
C TYR A 182 -1.53 -4.96 -6.49
N ALA A 183 -1.26 -4.00 -5.62
CA ALA A 183 -0.04 -3.91 -4.85
C ALA A 183 -0.20 -4.69 -3.55
N MET A 184 0.89 -5.26 -3.05
CA MET A 184 0.96 -6.03 -1.80
C MET A 184 2.08 -5.50 -0.93
N ALA A 185 1.86 -5.44 0.39
CA ALA A 185 2.90 -5.12 1.35
C ALA A 185 2.79 -6.03 2.57
N VAL A 186 3.89 -6.65 2.94
CA VAL A 186 4.00 -7.50 4.14
C VAL A 186 5.18 -7.01 4.97
N VAL A 187 4.92 -6.66 6.23
CA VAL A 187 5.95 -6.34 7.22
C VAL A 187 5.98 -7.43 8.27
N LEU A 188 7.19 -7.86 8.65
CA LEU A 188 7.45 -8.78 9.74
C LEU A 188 8.78 -8.40 10.43
N GLY A 189 8.71 -7.96 11.68
CA GLY A 189 9.87 -7.46 12.39
C GLY A 189 10.63 -6.40 11.59
N GLN A 190 11.88 -6.66 11.20
CA GLN A 190 12.70 -5.75 10.39
C GLN A 190 12.62 -5.99 8.88
N LEU A 191 11.79 -6.91 8.45
CA LEU A 191 11.63 -7.27 7.04
C LEU A 191 10.41 -6.59 6.43
N ILE A 192 10.55 -6.02 5.23
CA ILE A 192 9.44 -5.69 4.36
C ILE A 192 9.55 -6.43 3.03
N LEU A 193 8.41 -6.94 2.58
CA LEU A 193 8.22 -7.56 1.28
C LEU A 193 7.11 -6.79 0.56
N HIS A 194 7.39 -6.36 -0.66
CA HIS A 194 6.43 -5.62 -1.49
C HIS A 194 6.18 -6.41 -2.77
N GLY A 195 4.96 -6.33 -3.30
CA GLY A 195 4.60 -7.04 -4.52
C GLY A 195 3.63 -6.25 -5.38
N LEU A 196 3.69 -6.52 -6.66
CA LEU A 196 2.77 -6.04 -7.69
C LEU A 196 2.29 -7.23 -8.50
N ARG A 197 1.00 -7.32 -8.75
CA ARG A 197 0.38 -8.35 -9.59
C ARG A 197 -0.58 -7.70 -10.57
N TYR A 198 -0.39 -7.92 -11.87
CA TYR A 198 -1.37 -7.55 -12.88
C TYR A 198 -2.38 -8.67 -13.09
N THR A 199 -3.68 -8.35 -13.01
CA THR A 199 -4.77 -9.29 -13.22
C THR A 199 -5.26 -9.29 -14.68
N THR A 200 -4.91 -8.27 -15.45
CA THR A 200 -5.20 -8.15 -16.88
C THR A 200 -4.18 -8.99 -17.66
N PRO A 201 -4.60 -10.01 -18.41
CA PRO A 201 -3.70 -11.01 -19.01
C PRO A 201 -2.64 -10.45 -19.97
N THR A 202 -2.93 -9.33 -20.63
CA THR A 202 -2.05 -8.71 -21.62
C THR A 202 -1.14 -7.62 -21.03
N LEU A 203 -1.33 -7.32 -19.74
CA LEU A 203 -0.59 -6.25 -19.09
C LEU A 203 0.67 -6.82 -18.40
N GLN A 204 1.84 -6.41 -18.90
CA GLN A 204 3.13 -6.73 -18.32
C GLN A 204 4.01 -5.48 -18.41
N ILE A 205 4.04 -4.73 -17.33
CA ILE A 205 4.81 -3.49 -17.24
C ILE A 205 5.89 -3.71 -16.18
N GLU A 206 7.12 -3.41 -16.53
CA GLU A 206 8.21 -3.41 -15.59
C GLU A 206 8.07 -2.23 -14.63
N ALA A 207 8.13 -2.54 -13.35
CA ALA A 207 8.01 -1.57 -12.28
C ALA A 207 9.20 -1.64 -11.33
N THR A 208 9.37 -0.58 -10.57
CA THR A 208 10.27 -0.54 -9.42
C THR A 208 9.56 0.12 -8.25
N THR A 209 10.15 0.03 -7.06
CA THR A 209 9.69 0.78 -5.90
C THR A 209 10.37 2.15 -5.85
N ARG A 210 9.71 3.17 -5.29
CA ARG A 210 10.30 4.51 -5.13
C ARG A 210 11.49 4.50 -4.15
N GLN A 211 11.58 3.50 -3.28
CA GLN A 211 12.71 3.25 -2.39
C GLN A 211 13.83 2.44 -3.04
N GLU A 212 13.68 2.04 -4.31
CA GLU A 212 14.67 1.28 -5.06
C GLU A 212 15.07 -0.03 -4.37
N LEU A 213 14.06 -0.72 -3.83
CA LEU A 213 14.29 -2.00 -3.17
C LEU A 213 14.78 -3.06 -4.15
N PRO A 214 15.67 -3.96 -3.71
CA PRO A 214 16.10 -5.10 -4.51
C PRO A 214 14.92 -5.93 -5.02
N LEU A 215 14.95 -6.29 -6.31
CA LEU A 215 13.99 -7.19 -6.92
C LEU A 215 14.21 -8.60 -6.38
N LEU A 216 13.15 -9.19 -5.80
CA LEU A 216 13.12 -10.55 -5.31
C LEU A 216 12.63 -11.53 -6.39
N TRP A 217 11.67 -11.10 -7.22
CA TRP A 217 11.09 -11.91 -8.28
C TRP A 217 10.50 -11.04 -9.41
N PRO A 218 10.69 -11.41 -10.69
CA PRO A 218 11.56 -12.51 -11.16
C PRO A 218 13.04 -12.14 -11.07
N THR A 219 13.87 -13.08 -10.66
CA THR A 219 15.33 -12.91 -10.66
C THR A 219 16.02 -14.24 -10.96
N SER A 220 17.22 -14.16 -11.50
CA SER A 220 18.08 -15.31 -11.78
C SER A 220 19.30 -15.40 -10.85
N GLY A 221 19.49 -14.39 -9.99
CA GLY A 221 20.61 -14.31 -9.06
C GLY A 221 20.18 -14.31 -7.60
N PRO A 222 21.14 -14.47 -6.67
CA PRO A 222 20.88 -14.37 -5.24
C PRO A 222 20.48 -12.93 -4.88
N VAL A 223 19.57 -12.79 -3.93
CA VAL A 223 19.06 -11.48 -3.45
C VAL A 223 19.62 -11.20 -2.07
N VAL A 224 20.47 -10.18 -1.97
CA VAL A 224 21.10 -9.77 -0.70
C VAL A 224 20.12 -8.95 0.13
N TRP A 225 20.02 -9.25 1.43
CA TRP A 225 19.25 -8.46 2.39
C TRP A 225 20.20 -7.90 3.50
N PRO A 226 20.08 -6.64 3.92
CA PRO A 226 19.06 -5.67 3.52
C PRO A 226 19.22 -5.14 2.09
N GLY A 227 20.36 -5.37 1.43
CA GLY A 227 20.62 -4.96 0.06
C GLY A 227 20.70 -3.44 -0.11
N GLY A 228 20.55 -2.98 -1.35
CA GLY A 228 20.38 -1.57 -1.70
C GLY A 228 18.95 -1.09 -1.42
N GLY A 229 18.73 0.19 -1.69
CA GLY A 229 17.44 0.85 -1.46
C GLY A 229 17.35 1.53 -0.10
N MET A 230 16.38 2.44 0.00
CA MET A 230 16.14 3.19 1.25
C MET A 230 15.36 2.34 2.24
N PRO A 231 15.67 2.41 3.55
CA PRO A 231 14.86 1.78 4.58
C PRO A 231 13.44 2.31 4.58
N VAL A 232 12.48 1.45 4.92
CA VAL A 232 11.05 1.74 4.96
C VAL A 232 10.64 1.98 6.41
N ASP A 233 10.25 3.19 6.74
CA ASP A 233 9.68 3.56 8.03
C ASP A 233 8.15 3.35 8.08
N ASP A 234 7.51 3.75 9.18
CA ASP A 234 6.05 3.62 9.34
C ASP A 234 5.27 4.44 8.33
N THR A 235 5.74 5.63 7.95
CA THR A 235 5.09 6.52 6.98
C THR A 235 5.24 5.97 5.57
N THR A 236 6.45 5.59 5.21
CA THR A 236 6.75 4.99 3.92
C THR A 236 5.98 3.68 3.72
N TYR A 237 5.87 2.85 4.79
CA TYR A 237 5.05 1.64 4.75
C TYR A 237 3.59 1.91 4.36
N LEU A 238 2.99 2.99 4.83
CA LEU A 238 1.62 3.35 4.43
C LEU A 238 1.52 3.66 2.92
N GLY A 239 2.56 4.22 2.34
CA GLY A 239 2.68 4.37 0.88
C GLY A 239 2.70 3.03 0.15
N PHE A 240 3.51 2.08 0.64
CA PHE A 240 3.56 0.70 0.11
C PHE A 240 2.21 0.01 0.22
N ALA A 241 1.66 -0.02 1.42
CA ALA A 241 0.37 -0.65 1.69
C ALA A 241 -0.78 0.01 0.90
N GLY A 242 -0.70 1.31 0.66
CA GLY A 242 -1.63 2.08 -0.16
C GLY A 242 -1.40 1.98 -1.67
N GLY A 243 -0.42 1.22 -2.14
CA GLY A 243 -0.12 1.06 -3.57
C GLY A 243 0.53 2.28 -4.23
N LYS A 244 1.10 3.20 -3.44
CA LYS A 244 1.68 4.47 -3.92
C LYS A 244 3.19 4.43 -4.16
N ASP A 245 3.86 3.39 -3.73
CA ASP A 245 5.30 3.26 -3.82
C ASP A 245 5.79 2.80 -5.20
N LEU A 246 4.90 2.28 -5.99
CA LEU A 246 5.22 1.73 -7.31
C LEU A 246 5.47 2.83 -8.34
N ARG A 247 6.44 2.59 -9.21
CA ARG A 247 6.76 3.43 -10.37
C ARG A 247 7.02 2.54 -11.58
N SER A 248 6.37 2.82 -12.70
CA SER A 248 6.73 2.21 -13.98
C SER A 248 8.14 2.65 -14.40
N LEU A 249 8.86 1.78 -15.07
CA LEU A 249 10.11 2.14 -15.76
C LEU A 249 9.84 2.90 -17.06
N GLU A 250 8.61 2.88 -17.57
CA GLU A 250 8.18 3.61 -18.77
C GLU A 250 7.61 4.98 -18.37
N GLN A 251 8.19 6.07 -18.90
CA GLN A 251 7.89 7.45 -18.51
C GLN A 251 6.44 7.90 -18.72
N HIS A 252 5.73 7.29 -19.69
CA HIS A 252 4.35 7.65 -20.02
C HIS A 252 3.31 6.79 -19.28
N ILE A 253 3.77 5.91 -18.39
CA ILE A 253 2.93 5.01 -17.61
C ILE A 253 3.05 5.33 -16.11
N ASP A 254 1.93 5.49 -15.45
CA ASP A 254 1.84 5.65 -14.00
C ASP A 254 1.08 4.47 -13.38
N ILE A 255 1.53 4.03 -12.21
CA ILE A 255 0.90 2.95 -11.43
C ILE A 255 0.46 3.56 -10.11
N HIS A 256 -0.85 3.60 -9.87
CA HIS A 256 -1.39 4.20 -8.66
C HIS A 256 -2.62 3.44 -8.12
N PRO A 257 -3.03 3.71 -6.87
CA PRO A 257 -4.20 3.07 -6.26
C PRO A 257 -5.46 3.33 -7.06
N TRP A 258 -6.23 2.25 -7.32
CA TRP A 258 -7.57 2.37 -7.87
C TRP A 258 -8.56 2.70 -6.76
N LYS A 259 -9.56 3.51 -7.11
CA LYS A 259 -10.70 3.82 -6.24
C LYS A 259 -11.99 3.69 -7.01
N PRO A 260 -13.04 3.10 -6.42
CA PRO A 260 -14.34 3.07 -7.05
C PRO A 260 -14.86 4.50 -7.27
N ALA A 261 -15.58 4.72 -8.38
CA ALA A 261 -16.16 6.03 -8.71
C ALA A 261 -17.06 6.60 -7.58
N SER A 262 -17.69 5.72 -6.80
CA SER A 262 -18.49 6.12 -5.62
C SER A 262 -17.68 6.70 -4.46
N GLU A 263 -16.35 6.58 -4.51
CA GLU A 263 -15.42 7.09 -3.48
C GLU A 263 -14.56 8.23 -3.97
N LEU A 264 -14.53 8.42 -5.28
CA LEU A 264 -14.05 9.70 -5.79
C LEU A 264 -15.02 10.77 -5.29
N PRO A 265 -14.54 11.89 -4.72
CA PRO A 265 -15.39 13.05 -4.53
C PRO A 265 -16.14 13.25 -5.85
N GLN A 266 -17.45 13.41 -5.79
CA GLN A 266 -18.20 13.72 -7.01
C GLN A 266 -17.51 14.92 -7.64
N SER A 267 -17.16 14.81 -8.94
CA SER A 267 -16.46 15.89 -9.63
C SER A 267 -17.29 17.16 -9.47
N HIS A 268 -16.82 18.02 -8.58
CA HIS A 268 -17.38 19.34 -8.47
C HIS A 268 -16.92 20.11 -9.70
N ALA A 269 -17.78 21.00 -10.18
CA ALA A 269 -17.47 21.83 -11.35
C ALA A 269 -16.12 22.53 -11.17
N VAL A 270 -15.39 22.74 -12.26
CA VAL A 270 -14.13 23.48 -12.26
C VAL A 270 -14.34 24.81 -11.52
N GLY A 271 -13.72 24.95 -10.35
CA GLY A 271 -13.87 26.11 -9.49
C GLY A 271 -14.40 25.85 -8.08
N ASP A 272 -14.80 24.62 -7.77
CA ASP A 272 -15.23 24.28 -6.41
C ASP A 272 -14.02 24.27 -5.47
N MET A 273 -14.19 24.95 -4.35
CA MET A 273 -13.21 25.08 -3.29
C MET A 273 -13.69 24.33 -2.05
N MET A 274 -12.78 23.63 -1.40
CA MET A 274 -13.02 23.03 -0.08
C MET A 274 -12.54 23.97 1.01
N GLU A 275 -13.29 24.02 2.09
CA GLU A 275 -12.93 24.75 3.29
C GLU A 275 -12.17 23.84 4.26
N LEU A 276 -11.02 24.32 4.72
CA LEU A 276 -10.24 23.65 5.75
C LEU A 276 -10.15 24.54 6.99
N PRO A 277 -10.56 24.03 8.16
CA PRO A 277 -10.43 24.78 9.40
C PRO A 277 -8.94 25.01 9.70
N THR A 278 -8.62 26.23 10.12
CA THR A 278 -7.25 26.60 10.49
C THR A 278 -7.00 26.39 11.99
N ALA A 279 -5.73 26.27 12.36
CA ALA A 279 -5.32 26.13 13.77
C ALA A 279 -5.69 27.36 14.61
N CYS A 280 -5.91 28.55 14.03
CA CYS A 280 -6.38 29.71 14.77
C CYS A 280 -7.85 29.60 15.21
N GLY A 281 -8.62 28.66 14.67
CA GLY A 281 -10.02 28.41 15.05
C GLY A 281 -11.02 29.51 14.66
N LYS A 282 -10.57 30.58 14.00
CA LYS A 282 -11.39 31.75 13.62
C LYS A 282 -11.57 31.88 12.11
N HIS A 283 -10.69 31.31 11.34
CA HIS A 283 -10.67 31.41 9.88
C HIS A 283 -10.64 30.04 9.25
N VAL A 284 -11.00 29.99 7.99
CA VAL A 284 -10.86 28.82 7.13
C VAL A 284 -9.91 29.16 5.99
N VAL A 285 -9.24 28.17 5.46
CA VAL A 285 -8.49 28.30 4.22
C VAL A 285 -9.17 27.47 3.14
N TYR A 286 -9.12 27.96 1.93
CA TYR A 286 -9.77 27.34 0.79
C TYR A 286 -8.74 26.66 -0.08
N TYR A 287 -9.12 25.51 -0.64
CA TYR A 287 -8.25 24.84 -1.55
C TYR A 287 -9.07 24.10 -2.65
N PRO A 288 -8.54 23.94 -3.88
CA PRO A 288 -9.30 23.37 -4.98
C PRO A 288 -9.68 21.91 -4.71
N ALA A 289 -10.96 21.58 -4.78
CA ALA A 289 -11.46 20.22 -4.60
C ALA A 289 -10.83 19.24 -5.58
N ALA A 290 -10.52 19.67 -6.81
CA ALA A 290 -9.85 18.85 -7.80
C ALA A 290 -8.48 18.32 -7.35
N LEU A 291 -7.76 19.03 -6.49
CA LEU A 291 -6.47 18.56 -5.95
C LEU A 291 -6.64 17.43 -4.92
N VAL A 292 -7.81 17.33 -4.25
CA VAL A 292 -8.14 16.17 -3.41
C VAL A 292 -8.29 14.93 -4.28
N GLU A 293 -8.99 15.06 -5.38
CA GLU A 293 -9.19 13.96 -6.32
C GLU A 293 -7.85 13.44 -6.85
N GLU A 294 -6.95 14.33 -7.19
CA GLU A 294 -5.59 13.98 -7.62
C GLU A 294 -4.78 13.30 -6.51
N ALA A 295 -4.89 13.80 -5.26
CA ALA A 295 -4.26 13.15 -4.13
C ALA A 295 -4.83 11.75 -3.87
N MET A 296 -6.14 11.60 -4.03
CA MET A 296 -6.82 10.32 -3.95
C MET A 296 -6.39 9.36 -5.07
N ARG A 297 -5.93 9.87 -6.21
CA ARG A 297 -5.30 9.10 -7.29
C ARG A 297 -3.81 8.86 -7.08
N GLY A 298 -3.27 9.25 -5.94
CA GLY A 298 -1.86 9.02 -5.59
C GLY A 298 -0.92 10.16 -5.93
N ARG A 299 -1.42 11.28 -6.48
CA ARG A 299 -0.65 12.48 -6.70
C ARG A 299 -0.80 13.40 -5.49
N PHE A 300 0.31 13.72 -4.86
CA PHE A 300 0.32 14.60 -3.70
C PHE A 300 0.66 16.01 -4.11
N TYR A 301 -0.09 16.94 -3.55
CA TYR A 301 0.17 18.36 -3.70
C TYR A 301 0.37 18.97 -2.32
N ALA A 302 1.28 19.90 -2.25
CA ALA A 302 1.42 20.77 -1.10
C ALA A 302 1.51 22.20 -1.58
N PHE A 303 0.83 23.12 -0.92
CA PHE A 303 0.90 24.54 -1.22
C PHE A 303 0.79 25.39 0.04
N ALA A 304 1.47 26.53 0.02
CA ALA A 304 1.43 27.49 1.10
C ALA A 304 0.27 28.46 0.89
N THR A 305 -0.41 28.80 1.96
CA THR A 305 -1.45 29.85 2.01
C THR A 305 -1.38 30.57 3.35
N SER A 306 -2.15 31.64 3.50
CA SER A 306 -2.29 32.33 4.77
C SER A 306 -3.75 32.63 5.05
N CYS A 307 -4.13 32.66 6.34
CA CYS A 307 -5.44 33.18 6.73
C CYS A 307 -5.39 34.69 6.96
N GLU A 308 -6.55 35.31 7.11
CA GLU A 308 -6.71 36.76 7.33
C GLU A 308 -5.99 37.28 8.59
N CYS A 309 -5.70 36.41 9.59
CA CYS A 309 -4.91 36.79 10.75
C CYS A 309 -3.40 36.78 10.52
N GLY A 310 -2.95 36.58 9.29
CA GLY A 310 -1.53 36.55 8.90
C GLY A 310 -0.80 35.25 9.23
N THR A 311 -1.50 34.25 9.80
CA THR A 311 -0.88 32.94 10.05
C THR A 311 -0.74 32.20 8.75
N ALA A 312 0.48 31.78 8.44
CA ALA A 312 0.77 30.97 7.27
C ALA A 312 0.51 29.48 7.51
N TYR A 313 0.01 28.80 6.50
CA TYR A 313 -0.31 27.38 6.53
C TYR A 313 0.27 26.66 5.34
N LEU A 314 0.68 25.43 5.57
CA LEU A 314 0.96 24.46 4.52
C LEU A 314 -0.25 23.53 4.41
N ILE A 315 -0.88 23.48 3.26
CA ILE A 315 -1.90 22.49 2.93
C ILE A 315 -1.23 21.37 2.17
N GLN A 316 -1.32 20.17 2.73
CA GLN A 316 -0.77 18.97 2.13
C GLN A 316 -1.89 17.97 1.90
N THR A 317 -2.00 17.46 0.67
CA THR A 317 -2.95 16.40 0.36
C THR A 317 -2.34 15.05 0.70
N GLU A 318 -3.06 14.27 1.49
CA GLU A 318 -2.73 12.89 1.88
C GLU A 318 -3.85 11.93 1.44
N LEU A 319 -3.67 10.64 1.69
CA LEU A 319 -4.64 9.60 1.32
C LEU A 319 -6.04 9.79 1.93
N ASP A 320 -6.09 10.36 3.11
CA ASP A 320 -7.29 10.57 3.91
C ASP A 320 -7.90 11.96 3.74
N GLY A 321 -7.29 12.80 2.91
CA GLY A 321 -7.78 14.15 2.64
C GLY A 321 -6.66 15.20 2.60
N ALA A 322 -7.04 16.45 2.86
CA ALA A 322 -6.11 17.57 2.95
C ALA A 322 -5.85 17.93 4.42
N HIS A 323 -4.60 18.15 4.75
CA HIS A 323 -4.15 18.52 6.09
C HIS A 323 -3.56 19.93 6.06
N CYS A 324 -3.99 20.73 7.02
CA CYS A 324 -3.47 22.08 7.23
C CYS A 324 -2.47 22.05 8.39
N LYS A 325 -1.22 22.45 8.11
CA LYS A 325 -0.14 22.56 9.10
C LYS A 325 0.21 24.02 9.33
N ASN A 326 0.65 24.39 10.53
CA ASN A 326 0.95 25.78 10.88
C ASN A 326 2.31 26.26 10.35
N ALA A 327 2.66 27.53 10.61
CA ALA A 327 3.82 28.24 10.11
C ALA A 327 5.18 27.57 10.32
N ASP A 328 5.38 26.92 11.47
CA ASP A 328 6.67 26.28 11.79
C ASP A 328 7.00 25.13 10.82
N THR A 329 5.96 24.50 10.30
CA THR A 329 6.09 23.47 9.27
C THR A 329 6.32 24.08 7.89
N ILE A 330 5.77 25.29 7.64
CA ILE A 330 5.98 26.01 6.37
C ILE A 330 7.42 26.46 6.21
N ASP A 331 8.03 26.98 7.25
CA ASP A 331 9.44 27.42 7.22
C ASP A 331 10.37 26.24 6.89
N ALA A 332 10.10 25.07 7.43
CA ALA A 332 10.87 23.87 7.11
C ALA A 332 10.64 23.39 5.66
N VAL A 333 9.48 23.67 5.08
CA VAL A 333 9.09 23.24 3.73
C VAL A 333 9.33 24.33 2.69
N SER A 334 9.40 25.62 3.07
CA SER A 334 9.69 26.73 2.14
C SER A 334 11.03 26.57 1.40
N GLN A 335 11.98 25.84 1.98
CA GLN A 335 13.22 25.44 1.32
C GLN A 335 13.02 24.43 0.18
N LEU A 336 11.83 23.82 0.07
CA LEU A 336 11.47 22.87 -0.97
C LEU A 336 10.66 23.49 -2.10
N TYR A 337 10.33 24.79 -2.00
CA TYR A 337 9.54 25.52 -3.00
C TYR A 337 10.38 26.56 -3.73
N GLU A 338 10.38 26.53 -5.05
CA GLU A 338 10.85 27.61 -5.90
C GLU A 338 9.66 28.44 -6.40
N ARG A 339 9.72 29.75 -6.22
CA ARG A 339 8.69 30.67 -6.71
C ARG A 339 8.88 30.93 -8.19
N LEU A 340 7.89 30.60 -9.00
CA LEU A 340 7.90 30.87 -10.44
C LEU A 340 7.34 32.27 -10.74
N PRO A 341 7.76 32.92 -11.87
CA PRO A 341 7.16 34.15 -12.32
C PRO A 341 5.66 34.00 -12.58
N GLY A 342 4.82 34.83 -11.94
CA GLY A 342 3.38 34.80 -12.10
C GLY A 342 2.59 34.11 -10.97
N ASP A 343 3.15 34.05 -9.77
CA ASP A 343 2.54 33.44 -8.58
C ASP A 343 2.31 31.91 -8.68
N GLU A 344 3.01 31.24 -9.57
CA GLU A 344 3.09 29.79 -9.60
C GLU A 344 4.14 29.32 -8.60
N ILE A 345 3.78 28.33 -7.77
CA ILE A 345 4.71 27.66 -6.87
C ILE A 345 5.06 26.30 -7.47
N VAL A 346 6.34 26.02 -7.59
CA VAL A 346 6.81 24.67 -7.90
C VAL A 346 7.01 23.93 -6.60
N VAL A 347 6.25 22.86 -6.41
CA VAL A 347 6.44 21.95 -5.30
C VAL A 347 7.39 20.87 -5.76
N THR A 348 8.55 20.80 -5.14
CA THR A 348 9.41 19.63 -5.23
C THR A 348 9.17 18.76 -4.03
N ASP A 349 8.56 17.63 -4.24
CA ASP A 349 8.58 16.56 -3.25
C ASP A 349 9.45 15.41 -3.75
N ARG A 350 9.56 14.33 -2.95
CA ARG A 350 10.26 13.09 -3.34
C ARG A 350 9.69 12.40 -4.59
N HIS A 351 8.62 12.91 -5.16
CA HIS A 351 7.89 12.35 -6.31
C HIS A 351 8.05 13.19 -7.58
N GLY A 352 8.64 14.37 -7.51
CA GLY A 352 8.88 15.21 -8.66
C GLY A 352 8.62 16.70 -8.43
N VAL A 353 8.62 17.43 -9.51
CA VAL A 353 8.40 18.88 -9.55
C VAL A 353 6.99 19.14 -10.09
N PHE A 354 6.13 19.75 -9.30
CA PHE A 354 4.74 20.02 -9.67
C PHE A 354 4.49 21.53 -9.69
N PRO A 355 4.04 22.11 -10.82
CA PRO A 355 3.60 23.49 -10.82
C PRO A 355 2.26 23.61 -10.06
N CYS A 356 2.22 24.45 -9.05
CA CYS A 356 1.00 24.80 -8.33
C CYS A 356 0.71 26.28 -8.47
N LYS A 357 -0.55 26.61 -8.79
CA LYS A 357 -1.01 27.99 -8.80
C LYS A 357 -1.52 28.38 -7.42
N LEU A 358 -0.97 29.42 -6.83
CA LEU A 358 -1.59 30.06 -5.68
C LEU A 358 -2.90 30.68 -6.15
N LEU A 359 -4.02 30.12 -5.72
CA LEU A 359 -5.30 30.77 -5.91
C LEU A 359 -5.46 31.84 -4.83
N PRO A 360 -5.82 33.08 -5.19
CA PRO A 360 -6.18 34.08 -4.19
C PRO A 360 -7.37 33.56 -3.36
N PRO A 361 -7.43 33.89 -2.07
CA PRO A 361 -8.60 33.57 -1.27
C PRO A 361 -9.85 34.16 -1.96
N PRO A 362 -11.00 33.45 -1.95
CA PRO A 362 -12.23 34.00 -2.50
C PRO A 362 -12.54 35.34 -1.84
N ALA A 363 -13.03 36.27 -2.62
CA ALA A 363 -13.44 37.57 -2.10
C ALA A 363 -14.46 37.35 -0.96
N PRO A 364 -14.36 38.05 0.17
CA PRO A 364 -15.35 37.96 1.24
C PRO A 364 -16.72 38.27 0.69
N HIS A 365 -17.70 37.40 0.95
CA HIS A 365 -19.09 37.57 0.61
C HIS A 365 -19.75 38.64 1.46
#